data_a6fd50e90bd7094450d0fbbe8c4a58fe
#
_entry.id   a6fd50e90bd7094450d0fbbe8c4a58fe
#
_cell.length_a   1.000
_cell.length_b   1.000
_cell.length_c   1.000
_cell.angle_alpha   90.00
_cell.angle_beta   90.00
_cell.angle_gamma   90.00
#
_symmetry.space_group_name_H-M   'P 1'
#
loop_
_entity.id
_entity.type
_entity.pdbx_description
1 polymer ?
#
loop_
_entity_poly.entity_id
_entity_poly.type
_entity_poly.pdbx_seq_one_letter_code
_entity_poly.pdbx_strand_id
1 'polypeptide(L)'
;MKALSYSAKKDANKMKTKSNRRGRRQRGYRGLLWVLAAGLLLFGLIAQQNILLGTSSRHALLMDAWTGQVLARKRSGEEAAPASLTKMMTVLLAAEALPDLDTPVTLPEDIFPALYKADASMAGFQPGETVTVRDLLYGAMLPSGAECCEALARQVSGSEEAFVALMNRKAGELGMKHTHFANCTGLTSPEHYSSAADLAVLLQAALNNETFRTVFTTGQYTS
;
A
#
# COMPACT_ATOMS: atom_id res chain seq x y z
N MET A 1 -77.50 -32.24 19.79
CA MET A 1 -76.71 -31.55 18.72
C MET A 1 -75.88 -30.33 19.16
N LYS A 2 -76.10 -29.70 20.34
CA LYS A 2 -75.32 -28.50 20.78
C LYS A 2 -73.93 -28.78 21.40
N ALA A 3 -73.63 -29.97 21.92
CA ALA A 3 -72.40 -30.31 22.60
C ALA A 3 -71.20 -30.53 21.61
N LEU A 4 -71.46 -31.08 20.44
CA LEU A 4 -70.41 -31.32 19.39
C LEU A 4 -69.91 -30.06 18.76
N SER A 5 -70.70 -28.99 18.65
CA SER A 5 -70.24 -27.70 18.08
C SER A 5 -69.38 -26.90 19.05
N TYR A 6 -69.46 -27.11 20.34
CA TYR A 6 -68.67 -26.43 21.36
C TYR A 6 -67.24 -26.98 21.45
N SER A 7 -67.09 -28.32 21.32
CA SER A 7 -65.79 -28.97 21.32
C SER A 7 -64.95 -28.55 20.10
N ALA A 8 -65.54 -28.55 18.91
CA ALA A 8 -64.84 -28.17 17.66
C ALA A 8 -64.36 -26.70 17.67
N LYS A 9 -65.15 -25.78 18.27
CA LYS A 9 -64.73 -24.37 18.44
C LYS A 9 -63.58 -24.21 19.43
N LYS A 10 -63.52 -25.04 20.48
CA LYS A 10 -62.45 -24.99 21.50
C LYS A 10 -61.10 -25.49 20.92
N ASP A 11 -61.15 -26.52 20.09
CA ASP A 11 -59.96 -27.08 19.44
C ASP A 11 -59.44 -26.16 18.33
N ALA A 12 -60.31 -25.55 17.55
CA ALA A 12 -59.92 -24.54 16.55
C ALA A 12 -59.23 -23.30 17.19
N ASN A 13 -59.73 -22.87 18.35
CA ASN A 13 -59.11 -21.73 19.06
C ASN A 13 -57.78 -22.10 19.70
N LYS A 14 -57.60 -23.36 20.14
CA LYS A 14 -56.34 -23.90 20.68
C LYS A 14 -55.27 -24.06 19.61
N MET A 15 -55.67 -24.42 18.37
CA MET A 15 -54.76 -24.46 17.20
C MET A 15 -54.34 -23.08 16.74
N LYS A 16 -55.26 -22.10 16.68
CA LYS A 16 -54.93 -20.71 16.34
C LYS A 16 -53.96 -20.06 17.32
N THR A 17 -54.14 -20.31 18.63
CA THR A 17 -53.21 -19.79 19.65
C THR A 17 -51.82 -20.45 19.61
N LYS A 18 -51.73 -21.75 19.28
CA LYS A 18 -50.42 -22.44 19.08
C LYS A 18 -49.70 -21.96 17.83
N SER A 19 -50.42 -21.73 16.72
CA SER A 19 -49.85 -21.20 15.48
C SER A 19 -49.29 -19.78 15.65
N ASN A 20 -50.06 -18.90 16.35
CA ASN A 20 -49.61 -17.53 16.63
C ASN A 20 -48.40 -17.48 17.57
N ARG A 21 -48.29 -18.40 18.53
CA ARG A 21 -47.12 -18.49 19.42
C ARG A 21 -45.84 -18.97 18.68
N ARG A 22 -45.99 -19.92 17.71
CA ARG A 22 -44.86 -20.36 16.86
C ARG A 22 -44.37 -19.25 15.92
N GLY A 23 -45.28 -18.52 15.28
CA GLY A 23 -44.92 -17.40 14.40
C GLY A 23 -44.23 -16.24 15.14
N ARG A 24 -44.67 -15.94 16.38
CA ARG A 24 -44.03 -14.91 17.22
C ARG A 24 -42.66 -15.32 17.72
N ARG A 25 -42.43 -16.60 18.01
CA ARG A 25 -41.13 -17.15 18.40
C ARG A 25 -40.13 -17.13 17.23
N GLN A 26 -40.56 -17.51 16.02
CA GLN A 26 -39.70 -17.47 14.82
C GLN A 26 -39.30 -16.05 14.42
N ARG A 27 -40.20 -15.05 14.59
CA ARG A 27 -39.83 -13.64 14.36
C ARG A 27 -38.83 -13.13 15.38
N GLY A 28 -38.90 -13.57 16.65
CA GLY A 28 -37.92 -13.22 17.69
C GLY A 28 -36.51 -13.75 17.38
N TYR A 29 -36.41 -15.02 16.94
CA TYR A 29 -35.11 -15.61 16.58
C TYR A 29 -34.49 -14.95 15.35
N ARG A 30 -35.27 -14.55 14.35
CA ARG A 30 -34.76 -13.82 13.18
C ARG A 30 -34.22 -12.45 13.58
N GLY A 31 -34.92 -11.74 14.46
CA GLY A 31 -34.41 -10.45 14.98
C GLY A 31 -33.13 -10.62 15.78
N LEU A 32 -33.03 -11.64 16.63
CA LEU A 32 -31.84 -11.95 17.41
C LEU A 32 -30.63 -12.30 16.48
N LEU A 33 -30.87 -13.10 15.43
CA LEU A 33 -29.84 -13.44 14.45
C LEU A 33 -29.29 -12.20 13.71
N TRP A 34 -30.17 -11.25 13.35
CA TRP A 34 -29.72 -9.99 12.74
C TRP A 34 -28.92 -9.13 13.70
N VAL A 35 -29.28 -9.06 14.97
CA VAL A 35 -28.53 -8.34 16.02
C VAL A 35 -27.15 -8.98 16.24
N LEU A 36 -27.10 -10.32 16.29
CA LEU A 36 -25.82 -11.04 16.41
C LEU A 36 -24.94 -10.86 15.18
N ALA A 37 -25.51 -10.92 13.98
CA ALA A 37 -24.77 -10.68 12.74
C ALA A 37 -24.25 -9.25 12.66
N ALA A 38 -25.06 -8.26 13.03
CA ALA A 38 -24.63 -6.86 13.10
C ALA A 38 -23.55 -6.65 14.17
N GLY A 39 -23.67 -7.32 15.32
CA GLY A 39 -22.65 -7.28 16.39
C GLY A 39 -21.32 -7.90 15.95
N LEU A 40 -21.35 -9.02 15.23
CA LEU A 40 -20.15 -9.65 14.68
C LEU A 40 -19.49 -8.79 13.59
N LEU A 41 -20.29 -8.16 12.73
CA LEU A 41 -19.79 -7.21 11.73
C LEU A 41 -19.15 -5.98 12.39
N LEU A 42 -19.81 -5.42 13.40
CA LEU A 42 -19.29 -4.28 14.14
C LEU A 42 -18.01 -4.64 14.90
N PHE A 43 -17.96 -5.81 15.52
CA PHE A 43 -16.78 -6.34 16.21
C PHE A 43 -15.64 -6.57 15.20
N GLY A 44 -15.91 -7.12 14.02
CA GLY A 44 -14.93 -7.28 12.94
C GLY A 44 -14.35 -5.94 12.47
N LEU A 45 -15.19 -4.91 12.27
CA LEU A 45 -14.78 -3.56 11.89
C LEU A 45 -13.92 -2.89 12.99
N ILE A 46 -14.29 -3.06 14.26
CA ILE A 46 -13.52 -2.53 15.40
C ILE A 46 -12.20 -3.28 15.55
N ALA A 47 -12.18 -4.60 15.35
CA ALA A 47 -10.97 -5.41 15.41
C ALA A 47 -9.97 -5.04 14.31
N GLN A 48 -10.44 -4.76 13.08
CA GLN A 48 -9.60 -4.28 11.98
C GLN A 48 -8.91 -2.95 12.30
N GLN A 49 -9.61 -2.02 12.96
CA GLN A 49 -9.01 -0.74 13.38
C GLN A 49 -7.97 -0.92 14.50
N ASN A 50 -8.14 -1.93 15.35
CA ASN A 50 -7.26 -2.14 16.51
C ASN A 50 -5.91 -2.77 16.18
N ILE A 51 -5.75 -3.46 15.03
CA ILE A 51 -4.46 -4.07 14.62
C ILE A 51 -3.34 -3.04 14.53
N LEU A 52 -3.64 -1.80 14.11
CA LEU A 52 -2.65 -0.73 13.97
C LEU A 52 -2.58 0.23 15.17
N LEU A 53 -3.45 0.08 16.19
CA LEU A 53 -3.44 0.98 17.37
C LEU A 53 -2.16 0.87 18.19
N GLY A 54 -1.49 -0.28 18.18
CA GLY A 54 -0.21 -0.50 18.87
C GLY A 54 1.01 -0.01 18.10
N THR A 55 0.86 0.49 16.86
CA THR A 55 1.99 1.01 16.08
C THR A 55 2.32 2.45 16.49
N SER A 56 3.62 2.76 16.61
CA SER A 56 4.10 4.12 16.88
C SER A 56 3.95 5.06 15.69
N SER A 57 3.78 4.51 14.46
CA SER A 57 3.61 5.27 13.23
C SER A 57 2.37 6.15 13.27
N ARG A 58 2.48 7.39 12.78
CA ARG A 58 1.35 8.31 12.60
C ARG A 58 0.41 7.84 11.50
N HIS A 59 0.97 7.37 10.39
CA HIS A 59 0.27 6.94 9.20
C HIS A 59 0.63 5.49 8.93
N ALA A 60 -0.37 4.63 8.75
CA ALA A 60 -0.14 3.22 8.45
C ALA A 60 -1.30 2.63 7.63
N LEU A 61 -0.96 1.66 6.80
CA LEU A 61 -1.91 0.88 6.05
C LEU A 61 -1.40 -0.56 5.96
N LEU A 62 -2.29 -1.52 6.20
CA LEU A 62 -2.07 -2.93 5.96
C LEU A 62 -2.98 -3.37 4.82
N MET A 63 -2.41 -3.91 3.78
CA MET A 63 -3.11 -4.35 2.57
C MET A 63 -2.63 -5.74 2.17
N ASP A 64 -3.53 -6.56 1.69
CA ASP A 64 -3.18 -7.78 0.99
C ASP A 64 -2.57 -7.42 -0.38
N ALA A 65 -1.32 -7.81 -0.60
CA ALA A 65 -0.56 -7.41 -1.78
C ALA A 65 -1.13 -7.98 -3.10
N TRP A 66 -1.83 -9.12 -3.04
CA TRP A 66 -2.38 -9.78 -4.22
C TRP A 66 -3.75 -9.25 -4.62
N THR A 67 -4.61 -9.07 -3.62
CA THR A 67 -6.02 -8.68 -3.85
C THR A 67 -6.23 -7.18 -3.81
N GLY A 68 -5.30 -6.41 -3.23
CA GLY A 68 -5.47 -4.98 -2.94
C GLY A 68 -6.44 -4.70 -1.79
N GLN A 69 -6.92 -5.73 -1.09
CA GLN A 69 -7.86 -5.56 0.01
C GLN A 69 -7.17 -4.87 1.20
N VAL A 70 -7.69 -3.72 1.60
CA VAL A 70 -7.23 -3.02 2.81
C VAL A 70 -7.74 -3.75 4.04
N LEU A 71 -6.82 -4.27 4.86
CA LEU A 71 -7.09 -5.02 6.08
C LEU A 71 -7.14 -4.11 7.30
N ALA A 72 -6.31 -3.07 7.36
CA ALA A 72 -6.32 -2.07 8.43
C ALA A 72 -5.72 -0.74 7.95
N ARG A 73 -6.16 0.36 8.55
CA ARG A 73 -5.66 1.70 8.21
C ARG A 73 -5.65 2.63 9.43
N LYS A 74 -4.65 3.50 9.48
CA LYS A 74 -4.50 4.55 10.48
C LYS A 74 -4.04 5.80 9.77
N ARG A 75 -4.91 6.83 9.64
CA ARG A 75 -4.63 8.11 8.97
C ARG A 75 -3.92 7.93 7.61
N SER A 76 -4.29 6.89 6.86
CA SER A 76 -3.55 6.45 5.68
C SER A 76 -3.71 7.36 4.46
N GLY A 77 -4.74 8.19 4.41
CA GLY A 77 -4.99 9.16 3.32
C GLY A 77 -4.41 10.54 3.58
N GLU A 78 -3.78 10.78 4.74
CA GLU A 78 -3.18 12.08 5.05
C GLU A 78 -1.81 12.20 4.39
N GLU A 79 -1.50 13.38 3.88
CA GLU A 79 -0.22 13.68 3.25
C GLU A 79 0.90 13.75 4.30
N ALA A 80 2.03 13.17 3.96
CA ALA A 80 3.25 13.17 4.77
C ALA A 80 4.46 13.08 3.85
N ALA A 81 5.64 13.45 4.36
CA ALA A 81 6.89 13.24 3.65
C ALA A 81 7.15 11.73 3.49
N PRO A 82 7.28 11.22 2.27
CA PRO A 82 7.51 9.79 2.01
C PRO A 82 8.94 9.36 2.37
N ALA A 83 9.87 10.29 2.45
CA ALA A 83 11.30 10.02 2.63
C ALA A 83 11.77 8.94 1.64
N SER A 84 12.60 7.99 2.06
CA SER A 84 13.15 6.93 1.20
C SER A 84 12.11 5.99 0.59
N LEU A 85 10.84 6.02 1.00
CA LEU A 85 9.79 5.27 0.31
C LEU A 85 9.57 5.76 -1.14
N THR A 86 10.00 6.99 -1.45
CA THR A 86 10.10 7.54 -2.81
C THR A 86 10.87 6.61 -3.75
N LYS A 87 11.92 5.97 -3.26
CA LYS A 87 12.81 5.10 -4.05
C LYS A 87 12.10 3.88 -4.64
N MET A 88 10.93 3.50 -4.10
CA MET A 88 10.10 2.49 -4.75
C MET A 88 9.64 2.93 -6.15
N MET A 89 9.27 4.20 -6.33
CA MET A 89 8.91 4.75 -7.65
C MET A 89 10.14 4.81 -8.57
N THR A 90 11.27 5.25 -8.04
CA THR A 90 12.52 5.34 -8.79
C THR A 90 12.96 3.97 -9.31
N VAL A 91 13.00 2.97 -8.43
CA VAL A 91 13.39 1.60 -8.80
C VAL A 91 12.38 0.95 -9.75
N LEU A 92 11.09 1.19 -9.56
CA LEU A 92 10.06 0.70 -10.48
C LEU A 92 10.25 1.24 -11.91
N LEU A 93 10.38 2.55 -12.06
CA LEU A 93 10.56 3.18 -13.37
C LEU A 93 11.87 2.77 -14.03
N ALA A 94 12.95 2.65 -13.25
CA ALA A 94 14.22 2.16 -13.78
C ALA A 94 14.12 0.69 -14.23
N ALA A 95 13.47 -0.17 -13.46
CA ALA A 95 13.23 -1.57 -13.82
C ALA A 95 12.34 -1.73 -15.06
N GLU A 96 11.38 -0.81 -15.28
CA GLU A 96 10.55 -0.80 -16.49
C GLU A 96 11.31 -0.32 -17.73
N ALA A 97 12.22 0.67 -17.57
CA ALA A 97 12.92 1.31 -18.68
C ALA A 97 14.24 0.63 -19.08
N LEU A 98 14.89 -0.08 -18.15
CA LEU A 98 16.21 -0.67 -18.32
C LEU A 98 16.17 -2.19 -18.16
N PRO A 99 15.70 -2.93 -19.18
CA PRO A 99 15.51 -4.38 -19.08
C PRO A 99 16.83 -5.17 -19.04
N ASP A 100 17.92 -4.64 -19.62
CA ASP A 100 19.25 -5.22 -19.53
C ASP A 100 19.95 -4.73 -18.26
N LEU A 101 19.91 -5.57 -17.23
CA LEU A 101 20.46 -5.24 -15.91
C LEU A 101 22.01 -5.23 -15.87
N ASP A 102 22.67 -5.78 -16.86
CA ASP A 102 24.13 -5.82 -16.94
C ASP A 102 24.70 -4.63 -17.73
N THR A 103 23.83 -3.72 -18.21
CA THR A 103 24.24 -2.45 -18.84
C THR A 103 25.09 -1.64 -17.88
N PRO A 104 26.32 -1.23 -18.30
CA PRO A 104 27.19 -0.40 -17.48
C PRO A 104 26.69 1.04 -17.42
N VAL A 105 26.73 1.61 -16.23
CA VAL A 105 26.36 3.00 -15.95
C VAL A 105 27.48 3.65 -15.14
N THR A 106 27.97 4.78 -15.61
CA THR A 106 28.96 5.58 -14.88
C THR A 106 28.24 6.60 -14.01
N LEU A 107 28.50 6.60 -12.70
CA LEU A 107 27.91 7.55 -11.77
C LEU A 107 28.41 8.97 -12.08
N PRO A 108 27.50 9.93 -12.34
CA PRO A 108 27.91 11.32 -12.64
C PRO A 108 28.55 11.97 -11.42
N GLU A 109 29.70 12.59 -11.59
CA GLU A 109 30.46 13.20 -10.49
C GLU A 109 29.71 14.38 -9.86
N ASP A 110 28.96 15.12 -10.65
CA ASP A 110 28.27 16.37 -10.27
C ASP A 110 27.09 16.16 -9.30
N ILE A 111 26.58 14.93 -9.14
CA ILE A 111 25.50 14.65 -8.18
C ILE A 111 26.01 14.62 -6.72
N PHE A 112 27.25 14.21 -6.50
CA PHE A 112 27.77 13.90 -5.16
C PHE A 112 27.86 15.10 -4.21
N PRO A 113 28.31 16.30 -4.62
CA PRO A 113 28.39 17.44 -3.71
C PRO A 113 27.05 17.83 -3.09
N ALA A 114 25.97 17.75 -3.87
CA ALA A 114 24.63 18.05 -3.39
C ALA A 114 24.13 16.99 -2.42
N LEU A 115 24.36 15.71 -2.70
CA LEU A 115 23.99 14.59 -1.86
C LEU A 115 24.72 14.58 -0.52
N TYR A 116 26.04 14.85 -0.52
CA TYR A 116 26.84 14.98 0.70
C TYR A 116 26.36 16.16 1.56
N LYS A 117 26.07 17.31 0.95
CA LYS A 117 25.54 18.47 1.65
C LYS A 117 24.18 18.21 2.28
N ALA A 118 23.36 17.37 1.66
CA ALA A 118 22.04 16.99 2.15
C ALA A 118 22.08 15.85 3.18
N ASP A 119 23.26 15.35 3.53
CA ASP A 119 23.44 14.16 4.40
C ASP A 119 22.58 12.97 3.92
N ALA A 120 22.57 12.75 2.60
CA ALA A 120 21.80 11.71 1.97
C ALA A 120 22.35 10.32 2.31
N SER A 121 21.47 9.32 2.46
CA SER A 121 21.90 7.92 2.55
C SER A 121 22.57 7.51 1.24
N MET A 122 23.74 6.90 1.33
CA MET A 122 24.57 6.49 0.19
C MET A 122 24.78 4.98 0.20
N ALA A 123 24.87 4.37 -0.98
CA ALA A 123 25.24 2.96 -1.12
C ALA A 123 26.75 2.74 -0.99
N GLY A 124 27.55 3.77 -1.27
CA GLY A 124 29.00 3.77 -1.14
C GLY A 124 29.76 3.81 -2.44
N PHE A 125 29.07 3.87 -3.58
CA PHE A 125 29.72 4.07 -4.89
C PHE A 125 30.40 5.44 -4.97
N GLN A 126 31.46 5.52 -5.77
CA GLN A 126 32.28 6.70 -5.87
C GLN A 126 31.95 7.53 -7.12
N PRO A 127 32.23 8.86 -7.11
CA PRO A 127 32.14 9.70 -8.30
C PRO A 127 32.92 9.09 -9.46
N GLY A 128 32.29 8.97 -10.64
CA GLY A 128 32.93 8.42 -11.86
C GLY A 128 33.06 6.89 -11.87
N GLU A 129 32.63 6.20 -10.83
CA GLU A 129 32.64 4.74 -10.80
C GLU A 129 31.64 4.18 -11.83
N THR A 130 32.03 3.10 -12.52
CA THR A 130 31.13 2.39 -13.46
C THR A 130 30.69 1.10 -12.87
N VAL A 131 29.36 0.94 -12.75
CA VAL A 131 28.67 -0.22 -12.18
C VAL A 131 27.54 -0.65 -13.11
N THR A 132 26.87 -1.74 -12.81
CA THR A 132 25.73 -2.19 -13.61
C THR A 132 24.40 -1.54 -13.17
N VAL A 133 23.41 -1.54 -14.05
CA VAL A 133 22.01 -1.19 -13.67
C VAL A 133 21.57 -2.03 -12.47
N ARG A 134 21.92 -3.30 -12.44
CA ARG A 134 21.66 -4.23 -11.33
C ARG A 134 22.19 -3.67 -10.01
N ASP A 135 23.46 -3.28 -9.97
CA ASP A 135 24.10 -2.73 -8.76
C ASP A 135 23.39 -1.48 -8.28
N LEU A 136 22.98 -0.59 -9.21
CA LEU A 136 22.24 0.62 -8.90
C LEU A 136 20.85 0.35 -8.33
N LEU A 137 20.11 -0.63 -8.87
CA LEU A 137 18.77 -1.01 -8.35
C LEU A 137 18.89 -1.54 -6.91
N TYR A 138 19.86 -2.42 -6.65
CA TYR A 138 20.11 -2.93 -5.31
C TYR A 138 20.66 -1.85 -4.38
N GLY A 139 21.57 -1.00 -4.86
CA GLY A 139 22.11 0.14 -4.12
C GLY A 139 21.05 1.19 -3.73
N ALA A 140 20.07 1.43 -4.60
CA ALA A 140 18.94 2.30 -4.29
C ALA A 140 18.00 1.70 -3.23
N MET A 141 17.79 0.37 -3.27
CA MET A 141 16.77 -0.28 -2.44
C MET A 141 17.30 -0.72 -1.07
N LEU A 142 18.45 -1.39 -0.99
CA LEU A 142 18.92 -2.02 0.26
C LEU A 142 19.55 -0.99 1.22
N PRO A 143 20.66 -0.28 0.86
CA PRO A 143 21.23 0.76 1.71
C PRO A 143 20.55 2.13 1.52
N SER A 144 19.56 2.22 0.63
CA SER A 144 18.85 3.49 0.33
C SER A 144 19.72 4.54 -0.35
N GLY A 145 20.63 4.12 -1.24
CA GLY A 145 21.62 4.99 -1.93
C GLY A 145 20.98 6.06 -2.81
N ALA A 146 21.20 7.33 -2.48
CA ALA A 146 20.67 8.44 -3.24
C ALA A 146 21.43 8.61 -4.56
N GLU A 147 22.76 8.38 -4.59
CA GLU A 147 23.59 8.39 -5.80
C GLU A 147 23.10 7.37 -6.84
N CYS A 148 22.62 6.21 -6.37
CA CYS A 148 22.03 5.21 -7.25
C CYS A 148 20.74 5.71 -7.90
N CYS A 149 19.88 6.40 -7.14
CA CYS A 149 18.65 6.97 -7.67
C CYS A 149 18.93 8.04 -8.71
N GLU A 150 19.87 8.94 -8.46
CA GLU A 150 20.28 9.99 -9.39
C GLU A 150 20.88 9.40 -10.69
N ALA A 151 21.76 8.40 -10.55
CA ALA A 151 22.35 7.73 -11.71
C ALA A 151 21.27 7.02 -12.55
N LEU A 152 20.33 6.29 -11.91
CA LEU A 152 19.21 5.66 -12.59
C LEU A 152 18.29 6.68 -13.27
N ALA A 153 17.96 7.78 -12.58
CA ALA A 153 17.12 8.85 -13.12
C ALA A 153 17.72 9.44 -14.40
N ARG A 154 19.03 9.75 -14.40
CA ARG A 154 19.73 10.27 -15.57
C ARG A 154 19.86 9.23 -16.67
N GLN A 155 20.09 7.98 -16.33
CA GLN A 155 20.15 6.89 -17.32
C GLN A 155 18.82 6.68 -18.05
N VAL A 156 17.69 6.83 -17.35
CA VAL A 156 16.34 6.66 -17.92
C VAL A 156 15.88 7.88 -18.70
N SER A 157 16.16 9.10 -18.19
CA SER A 157 15.49 10.32 -18.68
C SER A 157 16.46 11.46 -19.04
N GLY A 158 17.75 11.26 -18.88
CA GLY A 158 18.78 12.27 -19.16
C GLY A 158 18.96 13.32 -18.05
N SER A 159 17.96 13.55 -17.21
CA SER A 159 18.04 14.45 -16.04
C SER A 159 17.08 14.03 -14.93
N GLU A 160 17.32 14.51 -13.70
CA GLU A 160 16.40 14.30 -12.58
C GLU A 160 15.04 14.95 -12.83
N GLU A 161 15.01 16.17 -13.38
CA GLU A 161 13.74 16.89 -13.65
C GLU A 161 12.85 16.11 -14.63
N ALA A 162 13.45 15.59 -15.71
CA ALA A 162 12.72 14.77 -16.67
C ALA A 162 12.22 13.46 -16.03
N PHE A 163 13.01 12.87 -15.13
CA PHE A 163 12.63 11.67 -14.40
C PHE A 163 11.52 11.94 -13.39
N VAL A 164 11.56 13.04 -12.65
CA VAL A 164 10.51 13.48 -11.73
C VAL A 164 9.18 13.69 -12.47
N ALA A 165 9.23 14.23 -13.69
CA ALA A 165 8.05 14.32 -14.54
C ALA A 165 7.47 12.93 -14.87
N LEU A 166 8.33 11.90 -15.10
CA LEU A 166 7.90 10.50 -15.26
C LEU A 166 7.27 9.94 -13.98
N MET A 167 7.89 10.21 -12.81
CA MET A 167 7.38 9.78 -11.51
C MET A 167 5.96 10.31 -11.27
N ASN A 168 5.74 11.61 -11.49
CA ASN A 168 4.43 12.23 -11.30
C ASN A 168 3.38 11.75 -12.30
N ARG A 169 3.78 11.49 -13.56
CA ARG A 169 2.90 10.87 -14.55
C ARG A 169 2.48 9.45 -14.12
N LYS A 170 3.43 8.62 -13.69
CA LYS A 170 3.16 7.27 -13.18
C LYS A 170 2.27 7.30 -11.95
N ALA A 171 2.48 8.25 -11.03
CA ALA A 171 1.60 8.45 -9.88
C ALA A 171 0.17 8.75 -10.30
N GLY A 172 -0.01 9.62 -11.32
CA GLY A 172 -1.32 9.89 -11.91
C GLY A 172 -1.98 8.66 -12.55
N GLU A 173 -1.22 7.86 -13.31
CA GLU A 173 -1.68 6.61 -13.91
C GLU A 173 -2.13 5.57 -12.86
N LEU A 174 -1.42 5.50 -11.73
CA LEU A 174 -1.76 4.64 -10.60
C LEU A 174 -2.89 5.19 -9.72
N GLY A 175 -3.34 6.42 -9.95
CA GLY A 175 -4.39 7.05 -9.15
C GLY A 175 -3.94 7.52 -7.77
N MET A 176 -2.67 7.82 -7.58
CA MET A 176 -2.06 8.33 -6.34
C MET A 176 -2.40 9.82 -6.14
N LYS A 177 -3.59 10.10 -5.62
CA LYS A 177 -4.18 11.46 -5.57
C LYS A 177 -3.55 12.39 -4.53
N HIS A 178 -2.88 11.85 -3.55
CA HIS A 178 -2.22 12.57 -2.45
C HIS A 178 -0.69 12.44 -2.56
N THR A 179 -0.17 12.44 -3.79
CA THR A 179 1.26 12.25 -4.05
C THR A 179 1.77 13.26 -5.06
N HIS A 180 2.89 13.89 -4.71
CA HIS A 180 3.70 14.67 -5.62
C HIS A 180 5.18 14.41 -5.32
N PHE A 181 5.93 14.04 -6.32
CA PHE A 181 7.37 13.84 -6.26
C PHE A 181 8.09 15.10 -6.73
N ALA A 182 9.01 15.61 -5.92
CA ALA A 182 9.88 16.75 -6.26
C ALA A 182 11.32 16.33 -6.54
N ASN A 183 11.69 15.10 -6.21
CA ASN A 183 12.99 14.49 -6.48
C ASN A 183 12.88 12.96 -6.53
N CYS A 184 13.95 12.30 -7.02
CA CYS A 184 13.99 10.84 -7.17
C CYS A 184 14.50 10.09 -5.93
N THR A 185 14.97 10.80 -4.90
CA THR A 185 15.71 10.25 -3.76
C THR A 185 14.89 10.17 -2.46
N GLY A 186 13.87 11.03 -2.32
CA GLY A 186 13.09 11.21 -1.09
C GLY A 186 13.70 12.23 -0.14
N LEU A 187 14.64 13.05 -0.58
CA LEU A 187 15.13 14.20 0.17
C LEU A 187 13.99 15.19 0.45
N THR A 188 14.04 15.83 1.60
CA THR A 188 12.95 16.70 2.07
C THR A 188 12.77 17.91 1.17
N SER A 189 11.56 18.14 0.71
CA SER A 189 11.11 19.34 0.00
C SER A 189 9.67 19.63 0.38
N PRO A 190 9.25 20.91 0.44
CA PRO A 190 7.86 21.27 0.74
C PRO A 190 6.85 20.67 -0.25
N GLU A 191 7.24 20.46 -1.50
CA GLU A 191 6.40 19.90 -2.56
C GLU A 191 6.56 18.38 -2.71
N HIS A 192 7.33 17.73 -1.82
CA HIS A 192 7.57 16.28 -1.86
C HIS A 192 6.72 15.57 -0.80
N TYR A 193 5.57 15.06 -1.19
CA TYR A 193 4.62 14.40 -0.29
C TYR A 193 3.97 13.18 -0.92
N SER A 194 3.47 12.32 -0.07
CA SER A 194 2.64 11.16 -0.43
C SER A 194 1.76 10.77 0.76
N SER A 195 0.91 9.75 0.56
CA SER A 195 0.12 9.15 1.63
C SER A 195 0.43 7.65 1.77
N ALA A 196 0.20 7.09 2.95
CA ALA A 196 0.39 5.65 3.14
C ALA A 196 -0.52 4.81 2.23
N ALA A 197 -1.70 5.35 1.87
CA ALA A 197 -2.61 4.72 0.93
C ALA A 197 -2.02 4.70 -0.49
N ASP A 198 -1.49 5.83 -0.97
CA ASP A 198 -0.89 5.93 -2.29
C ASP A 198 0.39 5.09 -2.40
N LEU A 199 1.23 5.10 -1.37
CA LEU A 199 2.43 4.26 -1.32
C LEU A 199 2.10 2.76 -1.33
N ALA A 200 0.98 2.34 -0.75
CA ALA A 200 0.53 0.96 -0.83
C ALA A 200 0.06 0.59 -2.25
N VAL A 201 -0.61 1.51 -2.95
CA VAL A 201 -0.97 1.34 -4.38
C VAL A 201 0.28 1.22 -5.24
N LEU A 202 1.27 2.11 -5.01
CA LEU A 202 2.56 2.04 -5.70
C LEU A 202 3.25 0.68 -5.46
N LEU A 203 3.36 0.25 -4.21
CA LEU A 203 4.02 -1.01 -3.87
C LEU A 203 3.30 -2.20 -4.50
N GLN A 204 1.97 -2.24 -4.48
CA GLN A 204 1.20 -3.30 -5.12
C GLN A 204 1.46 -3.35 -6.63
N ALA A 205 1.45 -2.20 -7.31
CA ALA A 205 1.78 -2.13 -8.73
C ALA A 205 3.21 -2.57 -9.01
N ALA A 206 4.17 -2.11 -8.21
CA ALA A 206 5.59 -2.42 -8.35
C ALA A 206 5.90 -3.91 -8.16
N LEU A 207 5.21 -4.60 -7.24
CA LEU A 207 5.38 -6.04 -7.01
C LEU A 207 4.96 -6.90 -8.22
N ASN A 208 4.21 -6.37 -9.18
CA ASN A 208 3.92 -7.05 -10.44
C ASN A 208 5.09 -7.00 -11.43
N ASN A 209 6.05 -6.08 -11.27
CA ASN A 209 7.30 -6.08 -12.03
C ASN A 209 8.28 -7.09 -11.39
N GLU A 210 8.76 -8.05 -12.17
CA GLU A 210 9.61 -9.15 -11.66
C GLU A 210 10.96 -8.64 -11.15
N THR A 211 11.59 -7.70 -11.86
CA THR A 211 12.87 -7.09 -11.46
C THR A 211 12.69 -6.33 -10.14
N PHE A 212 11.67 -5.46 -10.05
CA PHE A 212 11.39 -4.75 -8.80
C PHE A 212 11.15 -5.71 -7.64
N ARG A 213 10.29 -6.71 -7.84
CA ARG A 213 9.96 -7.70 -6.80
C ARG A 213 11.21 -8.43 -6.31
N THR A 214 12.07 -8.86 -7.23
CA THR A 214 13.33 -9.54 -6.90
C THR A 214 14.23 -8.64 -6.05
N VAL A 215 14.48 -7.41 -6.48
CA VAL A 215 15.30 -6.44 -5.75
C VAL A 215 14.70 -6.12 -4.38
N PHE A 216 13.38 -5.84 -4.32
CA PHE A 216 12.68 -5.45 -3.10
C PHE A 216 12.64 -6.54 -2.03
N THR A 217 12.57 -7.83 -2.44
CA THR A 217 12.49 -8.97 -1.50
C THR A 217 13.85 -9.59 -1.17
N THR A 218 14.94 -9.08 -1.75
CA THR A 218 16.30 -9.55 -1.47
C THR A 218 16.77 -9.03 -0.12
N GLY A 219 17.30 -9.92 0.71
CA GLY A 219 17.84 -9.55 2.03
C GLY A 219 19.30 -9.13 2.03
N GLN A 220 20.09 -9.52 1.03
CA GLN A 220 21.52 -9.23 0.91
C GLN A 220 21.96 -9.29 -0.55
N TYR A 221 22.81 -8.34 -0.96
CA TYR A 221 23.43 -8.29 -2.29
C TYR A 221 24.89 -7.86 -2.15
N THR A 222 25.76 -8.42 -2.98
CA THR A 222 27.18 -8.03 -3.11
C THR A 222 27.43 -7.73 -4.59
N SER A 223 27.89 -6.52 -4.87
CA SER A 223 28.34 -6.04 -6.19
C SER A 223 29.72 -6.56 -6.52
#